data_2503d15c8a033181f5ccdd6c1c45dd83
#
_entry.id   2503d15c8a033181f5ccdd6c1c45dd83
#
_cell.length_a   1.000
_cell.length_b   1.000
_cell.length_c   1.000
_cell.angle_alpha   90.00
_cell.angle_beta   90.00
_cell.angle_gamma   90.00
#
_symmetry.space_group_name_H-M   'P 1'
#
loop_
_entity.id
_entity.type
_entity.pdbx_description
1 polymer ?
#
loop_
_entity_poly.entity_id
_entity_poly.type
_entity_poly.pdbx_seq_one_letter_code
_entity_poly.pdbx_strand_id
1 'polypeptide(L)'
;TGGDYGHGDASIVTNRDNGEIVGIMTSAGTYGHGFFAGTAAQPPRWKTITSRDGGLTWDAPVDHTDDLFGAKCTNPKTKTWQSGFSGSGAALQRRNGTLVSSFVNRQADNSQHFFFFMSKDGGKSWYVSGNSGTSGADEPKTLERNNGDLAISVRATGFNITNSTSDEGMTWHKPAGTRFRTGISGNACDGEYMVWCSTLENNPWNIAFQTLPNSSSREKVSIALSTDEGETFESIKEICPRGSAYSAAVVLPDGTLGVYYEENGVFGGFTMRFVRFSLDWASDGKYKFTEDAPFYPIKSTATGIDVITSGSEAESTEMYDLQGRRITSPASSGIYIQNGKKVFIER
;
A
#
# COMPACT_ATOMS: atom_id res chain seq x y z
N THR A 1 22.72 -4.10 10.16
CA THR A 1 21.57 -4.45 11.00
C THR A 1 21.98 -4.54 12.47
N GLY A 2 22.67 -3.52 12.97
CA GLY A 2 23.24 -3.55 14.30
C GLY A 2 22.19 -3.44 15.40
N GLY A 3 22.02 -4.46 16.22
CA GLY A 3 21.36 -4.38 17.52
C GLY A 3 19.84 -4.47 17.57
N ASP A 4 19.13 -4.58 16.44
CA ASP A 4 17.68 -4.80 16.43
C ASP A 4 17.33 -6.28 16.46
N TYR A 5 16.32 -6.63 17.24
CA TYR A 5 15.87 -8.02 17.47
C TYR A 5 14.89 -8.52 16.41
N GLY A 6 15.19 -8.33 15.15
CA GLY A 6 14.35 -8.76 14.04
C GLY A 6 13.41 -7.67 13.52
N HIS A 7 12.92 -7.92 12.32
CA HIS A 7 12.00 -7.05 11.58
C HIS A 7 10.87 -7.92 11.04
N GLY A 8 9.65 -7.40 11.05
CA GLY A 8 8.47 -8.09 10.56
C GLY A 8 7.44 -7.15 9.96
N ASP A 9 6.35 -7.71 9.50
CA ASP A 9 5.19 -7.00 8.95
C ASP A 9 5.60 -6.00 7.87
N ALA A 10 6.45 -6.47 6.94
CA ALA A 10 7.00 -5.63 5.89
C ALA A 10 5.95 -5.31 4.84
N SER A 11 5.80 -4.02 4.52
CA SER A 11 5.03 -3.55 3.37
C SER A 11 5.89 -2.69 2.46
N ILE A 12 5.51 -2.63 1.18
CA ILE A 12 6.26 -1.91 0.16
C ILE A 12 5.31 -1.03 -0.65
N VAL A 13 5.76 0.19 -0.95
CA VAL A 13 5.11 1.08 -1.90
C VAL A 13 6.12 1.66 -2.88
N THR A 14 5.79 1.64 -4.16
CA THR A 14 6.55 2.37 -5.17
C THR A 14 5.95 3.76 -5.31
N ASN A 15 6.76 4.78 -5.08
CA ASN A 15 6.38 6.16 -5.34
C ASN A 15 6.39 6.40 -6.85
N ARG A 16 5.19 6.48 -7.45
CA ARG A 16 5.00 6.64 -8.90
C ARG A 16 5.48 7.99 -9.44
N ASP A 17 5.70 8.97 -8.55
CA ASP A 17 6.14 10.31 -8.96
C ASP A 17 7.64 10.34 -9.29
N ASN A 18 8.46 9.51 -8.63
CA ASN A 18 9.91 9.52 -8.77
C ASN A 18 10.55 8.12 -8.94
N GLY A 19 9.77 7.04 -8.85
CA GLY A 19 10.24 5.66 -8.98
C GLY A 19 10.95 5.10 -7.75
N GLU A 20 11.01 5.83 -6.64
CA GLU A 20 11.58 5.32 -5.40
C GLU A 20 10.69 4.22 -4.80
N ILE A 21 11.31 3.23 -4.20
CA ILE A 21 10.61 2.18 -3.45
C ILE A 21 10.80 2.45 -1.96
N VAL A 22 9.70 2.57 -1.22
CA VAL A 22 9.71 2.73 0.24
C VAL A 22 9.28 1.41 0.87
N GLY A 23 10.19 0.77 1.59
CA GLY A 23 9.92 -0.37 2.44
C GLY A 23 9.58 0.10 3.86
N ILE A 24 8.53 -0.47 4.43
CA ILE A 24 8.01 -0.17 5.76
C ILE A 24 8.11 -1.44 6.60
N MET A 25 8.56 -1.33 7.83
CA MET A 25 8.71 -2.49 8.71
C MET A 25 8.55 -2.13 10.18
N THR A 26 8.15 -3.11 10.98
CA THR A 26 8.19 -3.03 12.44
C THR A 26 9.36 -3.84 12.95
N SER A 27 10.13 -3.31 13.88
CA SER A 27 11.20 -4.05 14.56
C SER A 27 10.96 -4.10 16.06
N ALA A 28 11.43 -5.16 16.71
CA ALA A 28 11.38 -5.29 18.17
C ALA A 28 12.25 -4.22 18.89
N GLY A 29 13.04 -3.47 18.14
CA GLY A 29 13.89 -2.40 18.63
C GLY A 29 14.98 -2.88 19.57
N THR A 30 15.66 -1.93 20.22
CA THR A 30 16.75 -2.21 21.16
C THR A 30 16.32 -2.94 22.42
N TYR A 31 15.04 -3.03 22.70
CA TYR A 31 14.48 -3.66 23.89
C TYR A 31 14.06 -5.12 23.67
N GLY A 32 14.05 -5.61 22.42
CA GLY A 32 13.63 -6.97 22.11
C GLY A 32 12.14 -7.24 22.30
N HIS A 33 11.32 -6.20 22.37
CA HIS A 33 9.87 -6.32 22.57
C HIS A 33 9.12 -6.37 21.25
N GLY A 34 8.41 -7.46 20.99
CA GLY A 34 7.44 -7.59 19.90
C GLY A 34 6.11 -6.91 20.23
N PHE A 35 5.14 -7.08 19.35
CA PHE A 35 3.82 -6.43 19.41
C PHE A 35 3.12 -6.57 20.77
N PHE A 36 3.08 -7.77 21.35
CA PHE A 36 2.36 -8.03 22.60
C PHE A 36 3.11 -7.58 23.87
N ALA A 37 4.44 -7.51 23.81
CA ALA A 37 5.27 -7.17 24.96
C ALA A 37 5.70 -5.69 25.00
N GLY A 38 5.49 -4.93 23.94
CA GLY A 38 5.80 -3.51 23.88
C GLY A 38 5.01 -2.70 24.90
N THR A 39 5.60 -1.59 25.35
CA THR A 39 4.95 -0.61 26.22
C THR A 39 5.09 0.79 25.61
N ALA A 40 4.30 1.76 26.07
CA ALA A 40 4.45 3.13 25.58
C ALA A 40 5.85 3.70 25.79
N ALA A 41 6.52 3.31 26.88
CA ALA A 41 7.90 3.71 27.16
C ALA A 41 8.94 2.98 26.29
N GLN A 42 8.61 1.79 25.85
CA GLN A 42 9.47 0.88 25.06
C GLN A 42 8.67 0.22 23.93
N PRO A 43 8.15 1.00 22.97
CA PRO A 43 7.37 0.46 21.87
C PRO A 43 8.30 -0.24 20.85
N PRO A 44 7.79 -1.23 20.10
CA PRO A 44 8.44 -1.67 18.87
C PRO A 44 8.66 -0.48 17.94
N ARG A 45 9.70 -0.55 17.13
CA ARG A 45 10.11 0.56 16.28
C ARG A 45 9.51 0.43 14.88
N TRP A 46 8.83 1.46 14.43
CA TRP A 46 8.31 1.57 13.08
C TRP A 46 9.32 2.32 12.21
N LYS A 47 9.79 1.64 11.17
CA LYS A 47 10.92 2.11 10.35
C LYS A 47 10.59 2.06 8.87
N THR A 48 11.27 2.92 8.11
CA THR A 48 11.27 2.88 6.66
C THR A 48 12.68 2.71 6.13
N ILE A 49 12.78 2.13 4.92
CA ILE A 49 13.98 2.09 4.09
C ILE A 49 13.61 2.54 2.69
N THR A 50 14.53 3.14 1.96
CA THR A 50 14.27 3.61 0.59
C THR A 50 15.28 3.03 -0.38
N SER A 51 14.79 2.58 -1.54
CA SER A 51 15.61 2.19 -2.68
C SER A 51 15.34 3.13 -3.84
N ARG A 52 16.42 3.51 -4.57
CA ARG A 52 16.37 4.38 -5.77
C ARG A 52 16.82 3.65 -7.03
N ASP A 53 17.07 2.38 -6.95
CA ASP A 53 17.64 1.54 -8.02
C ASP A 53 16.85 0.25 -8.26
N GLY A 54 15.53 0.30 -8.00
CA GLY A 54 14.64 -0.85 -8.23
C GLY A 54 14.79 -1.96 -7.19
N GLY A 55 15.24 -1.64 -5.97
CA GLY A 55 15.38 -2.61 -4.88
C GLY A 55 16.74 -3.31 -4.81
N LEU A 56 17.71 -2.91 -5.65
CA LEU A 56 19.05 -3.52 -5.64
C LEU A 56 19.84 -3.09 -4.40
N THR A 57 19.76 -1.81 -4.05
CA THR A 57 20.35 -1.27 -2.82
C THR A 57 19.30 -0.48 -2.01
N TRP A 58 19.55 -0.36 -0.72
CA TRP A 58 18.66 0.29 0.22
C TRP A 58 19.43 1.23 1.13
N ASP A 59 18.83 2.38 1.42
CA ASP A 59 19.35 3.32 2.41
C ASP A 59 19.33 2.71 3.82
N ALA A 60 20.02 3.35 4.76
CA ALA A 60 19.91 2.99 6.16
C ALA A 60 18.47 3.18 6.66
N PRO A 61 17.97 2.31 7.56
CA PRO A 61 16.63 2.46 8.12
C PRO A 61 16.45 3.78 8.87
N VAL A 62 15.32 4.46 8.60
CA VAL A 62 14.88 5.64 9.33
C VAL A 62 13.80 5.24 10.33
N ASP A 63 13.97 5.60 11.58
CA ASP A 63 13.02 5.30 12.67
C ASP A 63 12.09 6.49 12.89
N HIS A 64 10.81 6.30 12.64
CA HIS A 64 9.77 7.32 12.77
C HIS A 64 8.93 7.17 14.05
N THR A 65 9.22 6.18 14.89
CA THR A 65 8.35 5.82 16.02
C THR A 65 8.08 6.99 16.96
N ASP A 66 9.13 7.70 17.36
CA ASP A 66 9.01 8.78 18.34
C ASP A 66 8.21 9.99 17.79
N ASP A 67 8.06 10.12 16.46
CA ASP A 67 7.19 11.11 15.81
C ASP A 67 5.73 10.65 15.76
N LEU A 68 5.49 9.33 15.75
CA LEU A 68 4.18 8.73 15.48
C LEU A 68 3.46 8.27 16.74
N PHE A 69 4.14 7.54 17.64
CA PHE A 69 3.50 6.97 18.84
C PHE A 69 4.51 6.62 19.97
N GLY A 70 3.96 6.23 21.12
CA GLY A 70 4.75 5.90 22.32
C GLY A 70 5.06 7.12 23.18
N ALA A 71 5.62 6.91 24.37
CA ALA A 71 5.75 7.93 25.40
C ALA A 71 6.57 9.18 25.01
N LYS A 72 7.45 9.05 24.03
CA LYS A 72 8.25 10.17 23.51
C LYS A 72 7.50 11.02 22.47
N CYS A 73 6.42 10.50 21.90
CA CYS A 73 5.62 11.23 20.92
C CYS A 73 4.91 12.41 21.57
N THR A 74 4.90 13.55 20.88
CA THR A 74 4.21 14.76 21.34
C THR A 74 2.70 14.74 21.13
N ASN A 75 2.19 13.85 20.26
CA ASN A 75 0.77 13.72 19.99
C ASN A 75 0.04 13.11 21.20
N PRO A 76 -0.87 13.84 21.86
CA PRO A 76 -1.55 13.35 23.07
C PRO A 76 -2.41 12.10 22.84
N LYS A 77 -2.86 11.86 21.62
CA LYS A 77 -3.67 10.70 21.25
C LYS A 77 -2.84 9.41 21.15
N THR A 78 -1.64 9.50 20.62
CA THR A 78 -0.81 8.34 20.28
C THR A 78 0.32 8.06 21.28
N LYS A 79 0.62 9.01 22.16
CA LYS A 79 1.69 8.85 23.15
C LYS A 79 1.47 7.71 24.16
N THR A 80 0.24 7.25 24.31
CA THR A 80 -0.13 6.13 25.20
C THR A 80 -0.15 4.77 24.50
N TRP A 81 0.03 4.73 23.17
CA TRP A 81 0.05 3.47 22.45
C TRP A 81 1.25 2.63 22.87
N GLN A 82 0.99 1.35 23.13
CA GLN A 82 1.98 0.40 23.62
C GLN A 82 2.80 -0.20 22.47
N SER A 83 2.18 -0.34 21.33
CA SER A 83 2.74 -1.11 20.20
C SER A 83 1.92 -0.86 18.94
N GLY A 84 2.43 -1.31 17.82
CA GLY A 84 1.73 -1.34 16.55
C GLY A 84 2.59 -1.91 15.43
N PHE A 85 1.94 -2.26 14.32
CA PHE A 85 2.58 -2.71 13.09
C PHE A 85 1.74 -2.34 11.87
N SER A 86 2.36 -2.33 10.70
CA SER A 86 1.66 -2.14 9.43
C SER A 86 1.18 -3.48 8.86
N GLY A 87 0.09 -3.49 8.10
CA GLY A 87 -0.29 -4.66 7.30
C GLY A 87 0.83 -4.98 6.29
N SER A 88 1.24 -6.25 6.24
CA SER A 88 2.29 -6.70 5.33
C SER A 88 1.84 -6.69 3.86
N GLY A 89 2.75 -6.77 2.88
CA GLY A 89 2.45 -6.77 1.46
C GLY A 89 2.52 -5.39 0.82
N ALA A 90 1.44 -4.90 0.21
CA ALA A 90 1.43 -3.60 -0.43
C ALA A 90 0.95 -2.48 0.52
N ALA A 91 1.72 -1.40 0.58
CA ALA A 91 1.22 -0.10 1.02
C ALA A 91 0.70 0.68 -0.20
N LEU A 92 -0.08 1.73 0.04
CA LEU A 92 -0.77 2.48 -0.99
C LEU A 92 -0.06 3.81 -1.30
N GLN A 93 0.09 4.16 -2.58
CA GLN A 93 0.20 5.55 -2.98
C GLN A 93 -1.15 6.00 -3.54
N ARG A 94 -1.72 7.06 -2.96
CA ARG A 94 -2.92 7.72 -3.49
C ARG A 94 -2.61 8.40 -4.83
N ARG A 95 -3.66 8.68 -5.62
CA ARG A 95 -3.51 9.44 -6.87
C ARG A 95 -2.93 10.83 -6.66
N ASN A 96 -3.19 11.45 -5.51
CA ASN A 96 -2.61 12.75 -5.15
C ASN A 96 -1.15 12.69 -4.64
N GLY A 97 -0.49 11.52 -4.74
CA GLY A 97 0.90 11.31 -4.34
C GLY A 97 1.12 10.93 -2.88
N THR A 98 0.13 11.08 -1.99
CA THR A 98 0.25 10.71 -0.58
C THR A 98 0.51 9.21 -0.44
N LEU A 99 1.56 8.84 0.29
CA LEU A 99 1.81 7.46 0.69
C LEU A 99 0.98 7.13 1.93
N VAL A 100 0.41 5.93 1.96
CA VAL A 100 -0.45 5.46 3.05
C VAL A 100 -0.02 4.07 3.46
N SER A 101 0.31 3.91 4.75
CA SER A 101 0.50 2.63 5.40
C SER A 101 -0.69 2.35 6.30
N SER A 102 -1.32 1.20 6.09
CA SER A 102 -2.36 0.68 6.98
C SER A 102 -1.72 0.21 8.28
N PHE A 103 -2.15 0.73 9.40
CA PHE A 103 -1.51 0.48 10.69
C PHE A 103 -2.52 0.02 11.75
N VAL A 104 -2.13 -0.96 12.55
CA VAL A 104 -2.85 -1.37 13.75
C VAL A 104 -2.03 -1.02 14.98
N ASN A 105 -2.68 -0.36 15.95
CA ASN A 105 -2.08 -0.10 17.25
C ASN A 105 -2.56 -1.11 18.30
N ARG A 106 -1.82 -1.19 19.40
CA ARG A 106 -2.27 -1.81 20.65
C ARG A 106 -2.23 -0.79 21.77
N GLN A 107 -3.32 -0.67 22.51
CA GLN A 107 -3.44 0.24 23.65
C GLN A 107 -3.12 -0.46 24.98
N ALA A 108 -3.13 0.30 26.09
CA ALA A 108 -2.80 -0.22 27.40
C ALA A 108 -3.79 -1.28 27.93
N ASP A 109 -5.03 -1.24 27.48
CA ASP A 109 -6.08 -2.24 27.77
C ASP A 109 -6.04 -3.44 26.79
N ASN A 110 -5.00 -3.54 25.95
CA ASN A 110 -4.83 -4.50 24.87
C ASN A 110 -5.86 -4.40 23.73
N SER A 111 -6.70 -3.37 23.71
CA SER A 111 -7.53 -3.10 22.56
C SER A 111 -6.67 -2.73 21.33
N GLN A 112 -7.10 -3.16 20.15
CA GLN A 112 -6.41 -2.98 18.89
C GLN A 112 -7.32 -2.21 17.95
N HIS A 113 -6.77 -1.18 17.28
CA HIS A 113 -7.54 -0.29 16.42
C HIS A 113 -6.74 0.04 15.16
N PHE A 114 -7.45 0.25 14.07
CA PHE A 114 -6.89 0.66 12.79
C PHE A 114 -6.67 2.17 12.73
N PHE A 115 -5.53 2.56 12.15
CA PHE A 115 -5.20 3.94 11.77
C PHE A 115 -4.44 3.96 10.44
N PHE A 116 -4.41 5.12 9.77
CA PHE A 116 -3.45 5.36 8.70
C PHE A 116 -2.19 6.02 9.24
N PHE A 117 -1.03 5.57 8.76
CA PHE A 117 0.18 6.38 8.76
C PHE A 117 0.39 6.92 7.35
N MET A 118 0.51 8.23 7.22
CA MET A 118 0.52 8.91 5.93
C MET A 118 1.76 9.79 5.76
N SER A 119 2.23 9.89 4.52
CA SER A 119 3.33 10.78 4.13
C SER A 119 2.95 11.59 2.88
N LYS A 120 3.17 12.90 2.93
CA LYS A 120 2.92 13.84 1.82
C LYS A 120 4.23 14.29 1.14
N ASP A 121 5.37 13.76 1.57
CA ASP A 121 6.71 14.15 1.12
C ASP A 121 7.55 12.96 0.60
N GLY A 122 6.86 11.91 0.12
CA GLY A 122 7.50 10.73 -0.46
C GLY A 122 8.13 9.78 0.56
N GLY A 123 7.65 9.76 1.80
CA GLY A 123 8.11 8.85 2.85
C GLY A 123 9.19 9.44 3.77
N LYS A 124 9.51 10.72 3.64
CA LYS A 124 10.52 11.38 4.49
C LYS A 124 10.00 11.67 5.89
N SER A 125 8.75 12.09 6.00
CA SER A 125 8.05 12.26 7.26
C SER A 125 6.67 11.61 7.22
N TRP A 126 6.16 11.23 8.41
CA TRP A 126 4.90 10.52 8.54
C TRP A 126 4.04 11.12 9.65
N TYR A 127 2.73 11.04 9.49
CA TYR A 127 1.74 11.47 10.49
C TYR A 127 0.63 10.43 10.62
N VAL A 128 -0.06 10.46 11.75
CA VAL A 128 -1.14 9.53 12.07
C VAL A 128 -2.48 10.16 11.69
N SER A 129 -3.36 9.40 11.06
CA SER A 129 -4.75 9.80 10.78
C SER A 129 -5.54 10.11 12.06
N GLY A 130 -6.64 10.85 11.90
CA GLY A 130 -7.37 11.42 13.02
C GLY A 130 -8.00 10.41 13.98
N ASN A 131 -8.76 9.43 13.48
CA ASN A 131 -9.58 8.51 14.28
C ASN A 131 -9.46 7.07 13.80
N SER A 132 -9.82 6.12 14.69
CA SER A 132 -9.86 4.70 14.34
C SER A 132 -11.03 4.37 13.43
N GLY A 133 -10.79 3.58 12.40
CA GLY A 133 -11.83 3.03 11.52
C GLY A 133 -12.48 1.74 12.03
N THR A 134 -12.01 1.20 13.15
CA THR A 134 -12.47 -0.10 13.67
C THR A 134 -12.58 -0.10 15.19
N SER A 135 -13.37 -1.05 15.71
CA SER A 135 -13.30 -1.51 17.10
C SER A 135 -12.76 -2.96 17.10
N GLY A 136 -11.47 -3.11 17.21
CA GLY A 136 -10.76 -4.35 16.94
C GLY A 136 -10.14 -4.33 15.57
N ALA A 137 -8.90 -4.77 15.48
CA ALA A 137 -8.14 -4.80 14.23
C ALA A 137 -6.97 -5.77 14.35
N ASP A 138 -6.62 -6.37 13.22
CA ASP A 138 -5.39 -7.10 12.97
C ASP A 138 -4.99 -6.76 11.53
N GLU A 139 -3.97 -7.26 10.97
CA GLU A 139 -3.40 -7.05 9.62
C GLU A 139 -4.30 -6.29 8.63
N PRO A 140 -4.15 -4.97 8.51
CA PRO A 140 -5.04 -4.13 7.72
C PRO A 140 -4.54 -3.89 6.31
N LYS A 141 -5.46 -3.65 5.37
CA LYS A 141 -5.18 -3.22 4.00
C LYS A 141 -6.03 -2.01 3.63
N THR A 142 -5.56 -1.25 2.65
CA THR A 142 -6.23 -0.04 2.18
C THR A 142 -6.16 0.08 0.67
N LEU A 143 -7.26 0.48 0.05
CA LEU A 143 -7.30 0.93 -1.34
C LEU A 143 -7.89 2.34 -1.45
N GLU A 144 -7.59 3.03 -2.54
CA GLU A 144 -8.23 4.31 -2.89
C GLU A 144 -9.28 4.08 -3.96
N ARG A 145 -10.51 4.53 -3.69
CA ARG A 145 -11.64 4.51 -4.63
C ARG A 145 -11.52 5.60 -5.69
N ASN A 146 -12.34 5.53 -6.72
CA ASN A 146 -12.36 6.53 -7.79
C ASN A 146 -12.77 7.93 -7.31
N ASN A 147 -13.63 8.02 -6.31
CA ASN A 147 -14.02 9.29 -5.70
C ASN A 147 -12.95 9.86 -4.73
N GLY A 148 -11.83 9.16 -4.54
CA GLY A 148 -10.77 9.55 -3.64
C GLY A 148 -10.92 9.06 -2.20
N ASP A 149 -12.02 8.38 -1.86
CA ASP A 149 -12.18 7.76 -0.54
C ASP A 149 -11.13 6.68 -0.31
N LEU A 150 -10.70 6.54 0.92
CA LEU A 150 -9.90 5.40 1.35
C LEU A 150 -10.82 4.33 1.93
N ALA A 151 -10.78 3.14 1.37
CA ALA A 151 -11.48 1.97 1.88
C ALA A 151 -10.50 1.02 2.55
N ILE A 152 -10.91 0.41 3.65
CA ILE A 152 -10.10 -0.53 4.43
C ILE A 152 -10.73 -1.91 4.45
N SER A 153 -9.88 -2.93 4.45
CA SER A 153 -10.21 -4.31 4.80
C SER A 153 -9.25 -4.76 5.89
N VAL A 154 -9.79 -5.12 7.04
CA VAL A 154 -9.02 -5.40 8.25
C VAL A 154 -9.33 -6.82 8.71
N ARG A 155 -8.29 -7.60 8.94
CA ARG A 155 -8.42 -8.96 9.45
C ARG A 155 -9.15 -8.98 10.79
N ALA A 156 -10.13 -9.87 10.91
CA ALA A 156 -10.79 -10.23 12.15
C ALA A 156 -11.11 -11.72 12.16
N THR A 157 -11.50 -12.27 13.34
CA THR A 157 -11.78 -13.69 13.44
C THR A 157 -13.02 -14.08 12.62
N GLY A 158 -12.82 -14.87 11.58
CA GLY A 158 -13.89 -15.43 10.74
C GLY A 158 -14.55 -14.45 9.76
N PHE A 159 -14.04 -13.23 9.61
CA PHE A 159 -14.49 -12.21 8.65
C PHE A 159 -13.49 -11.05 8.58
N ASN A 160 -13.68 -10.18 7.62
CA ASN A 160 -12.96 -8.91 7.57
C ASN A 160 -13.87 -7.76 8.03
N ILE A 161 -13.29 -6.78 8.69
CA ILE A 161 -13.94 -5.50 8.98
C ILE A 161 -13.67 -4.59 7.78
N THR A 162 -14.71 -4.01 7.18
CA THR A 162 -14.56 -3.01 6.13
C THR A 162 -15.16 -1.68 6.57
N ASN A 163 -14.52 -0.61 6.18
CA ASN A 163 -15.00 0.75 6.38
C ASN A 163 -14.40 1.66 5.31
N SER A 164 -14.85 2.90 5.22
CA SER A 164 -14.27 3.88 4.32
C SER A 164 -14.38 5.30 4.88
N THR A 165 -13.54 6.18 4.35
CA THR A 165 -13.44 7.58 4.78
C THR A 165 -13.14 8.49 3.59
N SER A 166 -13.71 9.69 3.58
CA SER A 166 -13.44 10.74 2.59
C SER A 166 -12.47 11.83 3.08
N ASP A 167 -12.08 11.78 4.36
CA ASP A 167 -11.33 12.83 5.06
C ASP A 167 -10.10 12.31 5.81
N GLU A 168 -9.40 11.34 5.23
CA GLU A 168 -8.17 10.74 5.78
C GLU A 168 -8.36 10.14 7.18
N GLY A 169 -9.57 9.61 7.48
CA GLY A 169 -9.87 8.97 8.76
C GLY A 169 -10.29 9.91 9.88
N MET A 170 -10.61 11.15 9.58
CA MET A 170 -11.21 12.06 10.59
C MET A 170 -12.63 11.60 10.92
N THR A 171 -13.40 11.20 9.90
CA THR A 171 -14.71 10.55 10.04
C THR A 171 -14.77 9.27 9.21
N TRP A 172 -15.63 8.34 9.59
CA TRP A 172 -15.80 7.06 8.93
C TRP A 172 -17.26 6.85 8.54
N HIS A 173 -17.49 6.26 7.36
CA HIS A 173 -18.83 6.09 6.80
C HIS A 173 -19.66 5.05 7.55
N LYS A 174 -19.01 4.10 8.23
CA LYS A 174 -19.68 3.09 9.07
C LYS A 174 -19.23 3.24 10.53
N PRO A 175 -20.10 2.91 11.51
CA PRO A 175 -19.67 2.84 12.91
C PRO A 175 -18.49 1.87 13.07
N ALA A 176 -17.55 2.21 13.94
CA ALA A 176 -16.29 1.46 14.11
C ALA A 176 -16.48 -0.03 14.48
N GLY A 177 -17.59 -0.40 15.09
CA GLY A 177 -17.94 -1.79 15.42
C GLY A 177 -18.66 -2.55 14.32
N THR A 178 -18.93 -1.94 13.17
CA THR A 178 -19.64 -2.60 12.08
C THR A 178 -18.78 -3.70 11.47
N ARG A 179 -19.18 -4.93 11.65
CA ARG A 179 -18.58 -6.11 11.08
C ARG A 179 -19.23 -6.37 9.73
N PHE A 180 -18.45 -6.23 8.67
CA PHE A 180 -18.96 -6.45 7.33
C PHE A 180 -18.48 -7.82 6.82
N ARG A 181 -19.42 -8.65 6.39
CA ARG A 181 -19.08 -9.84 5.60
C ARG A 181 -18.83 -9.37 4.18
N THR A 182 -17.61 -9.48 3.72
CA THR A 182 -17.21 -9.18 2.33
C THR A 182 -17.73 -10.20 1.31
N GLY A 183 -18.60 -11.14 1.71
CA GLY A 183 -18.96 -12.27 0.86
C GLY A 183 -17.91 -13.40 0.86
N ILE A 184 -16.76 -13.18 1.47
CA ILE A 184 -15.69 -14.17 1.61
C ILE A 184 -15.70 -14.66 3.05
N SER A 185 -15.90 -15.97 3.24
CA SER A 185 -15.75 -16.61 4.54
C SER A 185 -14.33 -17.11 4.67
N GLY A 186 -13.41 -16.31 5.23
CA GLY A 186 -12.03 -16.70 5.39
C GLY A 186 -11.64 -16.94 6.83
N ASN A 187 -10.63 -17.76 7.05
CA ASN A 187 -9.88 -17.79 8.29
C ASN A 187 -9.13 -16.47 8.44
N ALA A 188 -8.96 -16.01 9.68
CA ALA A 188 -8.18 -14.83 9.98
C ALA A 188 -6.74 -14.95 9.46
N CYS A 189 -6.46 -14.32 8.33
CA CYS A 189 -5.18 -14.33 7.64
C CYS A 189 -4.99 -13.00 6.93
N ASP A 190 -3.75 -12.56 6.79
CA ASP A 190 -3.44 -11.43 5.92
C ASP A 190 -3.60 -11.85 4.45
N GLY A 191 -4.18 -10.97 3.65
CA GLY A 191 -4.32 -11.09 2.22
C GLY A 191 -4.26 -9.71 1.58
N GLU A 192 -4.11 -9.63 0.27
CA GLU A 192 -4.04 -8.34 -0.41
C GLU A 192 -5.44 -7.80 -0.67
N TYR A 193 -5.62 -6.47 -0.58
CA TYR A 193 -6.84 -5.74 -0.91
C TYR A 193 -6.47 -4.52 -1.72
N MET A 194 -6.75 -4.54 -3.03
CA MET A 194 -6.17 -3.60 -3.97
C MET A 194 -7.10 -3.34 -5.16
N VAL A 195 -6.91 -2.20 -5.82
CA VAL A 195 -7.50 -1.92 -7.13
C VAL A 195 -6.69 -2.62 -8.22
N TRP A 196 -7.34 -3.42 -9.06
CA TRP A 196 -6.74 -4.03 -10.25
C TRP A 196 -6.69 -3.04 -11.41
N CYS A 197 -7.83 -2.41 -11.71
CA CYS A 197 -7.95 -1.40 -12.76
C CYS A 197 -9.05 -0.40 -12.43
N SER A 198 -8.97 0.78 -13.03
CA SER A 198 -9.90 1.87 -12.79
C SER A 198 -10.26 2.59 -14.09
N THR A 199 -11.53 2.96 -14.23
CA THR A 199 -12.01 3.79 -15.35
C THR A 199 -11.42 5.20 -15.34
N LEU A 200 -10.92 5.68 -14.22
CA LEU A 200 -10.16 6.94 -14.17
C LEU A 200 -8.84 6.88 -14.94
N GLU A 201 -8.31 5.69 -15.14
CA GLU A 201 -7.10 5.43 -15.91
C GLU A 201 -7.40 4.95 -17.34
N ASN A 202 -8.62 5.21 -17.83
CA ASN A 202 -9.13 4.75 -19.12
C ASN A 202 -9.24 3.23 -19.27
N ASN A 203 -9.26 2.47 -18.17
CA ASN A 203 -9.59 1.07 -18.22
C ASN A 203 -11.10 0.87 -18.48
N PRO A 204 -11.51 -0.25 -19.09
CA PRO A 204 -12.92 -0.49 -19.41
C PRO A 204 -13.78 -0.76 -18.16
N TRP A 205 -13.16 -1.13 -17.02
CA TRP A 205 -13.86 -1.47 -15.79
C TRP A 205 -13.20 -0.87 -14.55
N ASN A 206 -13.98 -0.79 -13.46
CA ASN A 206 -13.48 -0.64 -12.11
C ASN A 206 -13.46 -2.02 -11.46
N ILE A 207 -12.28 -2.59 -11.25
CA ILE A 207 -12.12 -3.88 -10.57
C ILE A 207 -11.19 -3.70 -9.39
N ALA A 208 -11.69 -4.03 -8.20
CA ALA A 208 -10.88 -4.27 -7.02
C ALA A 208 -10.84 -5.76 -6.71
N PHE A 209 -9.89 -6.20 -5.91
CA PHE A 209 -9.79 -7.59 -5.49
C PHE A 209 -9.33 -7.72 -4.05
N GLN A 210 -9.63 -8.89 -3.47
CA GLN A 210 -9.06 -9.33 -2.21
C GLN A 210 -8.57 -10.77 -2.35
N THR A 211 -7.38 -11.07 -1.83
CA THR A 211 -6.87 -12.43 -1.69
C THR A 211 -6.90 -12.86 -0.24
N LEU A 212 -7.33 -14.07 0.05
CA LEU A 212 -7.33 -14.67 1.38
C LEU A 212 -7.71 -16.16 1.30
N PRO A 213 -7.46 -16.96 2.35
CA PRO A 213 -8.03 -18.30 2.45
C PRO A 213 -9.56 -18.26 2.45
N ASN A 214 -10.20 -18.87 1.48
CA ASN A 214 -11.67 -18.98 1.41
C ASN A 214 -12.16 -20.27 2.07
N SER A 215 -11.88 -20.40 3.36
CA SER A 215 -12.20 -21.57 4.19
C SER A 215 -12.29 -21.17 5.66
N SER A 216 -12.84 -22.03 6.50
CA SER A 216 -12.80 -21.89 7.95
C SER A 216 -11.42 -22.20 8.56
N SER A 217 -10.50 -22.73 7.75
CA SER A 217 -9.10 -23.03 8.11
C SER A 217 -8.14 -22.32 7.15
N ARG A 218 -6.83 -22.37 7.44
CA ARG A 218 -5.78 -21.84 6.56
C ARG A 218 -5.56 -22.76 5.36
N GLU A 219 -6.49 -22.69 4.42
CA GLU A 219 -6.49 -23.42 3.16
C GLU A 219 -7.27 -22.65 2.10
N LYS A 220 -7.13 -23.03 0.83
CA LYS A 220 -7.88 -22.48 -0.30
C LYS A 220 -7.66 -20.99 -0.49
N VAL A 221 -6.39 -20.54 -0.51
CA VAL A 221 -6.10 -19.16 -0.93
C VAL A 221 -6.77 -18.90 -2.26
N SER A 222 -7.60 -17.89 -2.28
CA SER A 222 -8.49 -17.51 -3.39
C SER A 222 -8.37 -16.03 -3.68
N ILE A 223 -8.81 -15.63 -4.86
CA ILE A 223 -9.03 -14.23 -5.21
C ILE A 223 -10.53 -13.98 -5.33
N ALA A 224 -10.99 -12.90 -4.72
CA ALA A 224 -12.34 -12.39 -4.87
C ALA A 224 -12.31 -11.07 -5.63
N LEU A 225 -13.22 -10.89 -6.59
CA LEU A 225 -13.32 -9.68 -7.41
C LEU A 225 -14.52 -8.84 -6.98
N SER A 226 -14.33 -7.53 -7.01
CA SER A 226 -15.31 -6.50 -6.71
C SER A 226 -15.44 -5.53 -7.87
N THR A 227 -16.66 -5.16 -8.24
CA THR A 227 -16.97 -4.12 -9.24
C THR A 227 -17.51 -2.83 -8.61
N ASP A 228 -17.63 -2.80 -7.29
CA ASP A 228 -18.08 -1.67 -6.49
C ASP A 228 -16.98 -1.12 -5.57
N GLU A 229 -15.73 -1.19 -6.05
CA GLU A 229 -14.55 -0.64 -5.39
C GLU A 229 -14.30 -1.19 -3.98
N GLY A 230 -14.55 -2.50 -3.82
CA GLY A 230 -14.24 -3.26 -2.61
C GLY A 230 -15.33 -3.24 -1.54
N GLU A 231 -16.54 -2.77 -1.85
CA GLU A 231 -17.68 -2.87 -0.91
C GLU A 231 -18.23 -4.29 -0.84
N THR A 232 -18.43 -4.95 -2.00
CA THR A 232 -18.87 -6.32 -2.10
C THR A 232 -18.03 -7.11 -3.09
N PHE A 233 -18.07 -8.45 -3.00
CA PHE A 233 -17.33 -9.33 -3.89
C PHE A 233 -18.30 -10.28 -4.60
N GLU A 234 -18.25 -10.26 -5.95
CA GLU A 234 -19.19 -10.97 -6.81
C GLU A 234 -18.73 -12.39 -7.17
N SER A 235 -17.44 -12.58 -7.29
CA SER A 235 -16.85 -13.84 -7.75
C SER A 235 -15.64 -14.20 -6.91
N ILE A 236 -15.46 -15.49 -6.68
CA ILE A 236 -14.32 -16.03 -5.94
C ILE A 236 -13.71 -17.14 -6.78
N LYS A 237 -12.40 -17.02 -7.06
CA LYS A 237 -11.61 -18.00 -7.78
C LYS A 237 -10.53 -18.59 -6.89
N GLU A 238 -10.52 -19.91 -6.77
CA GLU A 238 -9.51 -20.61 -5.99
C GLU A 238 -8.16 -20.59 -6.73
N ILE A 239 -7.10 -20.18 -6.01
CA ILE A 239 -5.71 -20.17 -6.48
C ILE A 239 -5.00 -21.44 -6.02
N CYS A 240 -5.18 -21.81 -4.76
CA CYS A 240 -4.56 -22.98 -4.14
C CYS A 240 -5.62 -23.87 -3.46
N PRO A 241 -5.85 -25.11 -3.91
CA PRO A 241 -6.85 -26.00 -3.31
C PRO A 241 -6.40 -26.65 -1.99
N ARG A 242 -5.14 -26.46 -1.62
CA ARG A 242 -4.51 -27.10 -0.45
C ARG A 242 -4.43 -26.15 0.74
N GLY A 243 -3.83 -26.62 1.83
CA GLY A 243 -3.44 -25.80 2.95
C GLY A 243 -2.61 -24.61 2.49
N SER A 244 -3.06 -23.40 2.81
CA SER A 244 -2.44 -22.16 2.38
C SER A 244 -2.91 -21.02 3.28
N ALA A 245 -2.11 -19.95 3.42
CA ALA A 245 -2.38 -18.93 4.42
C ALA A 245 -2.22 -17.52 3.87
N TYR A 246 -1.14 -16.83 4.22
CA TYR A 246 -0.91 -15.45 3.83
C TYR A 246 -0.70 -15.29 2.33
N SER A 247 -1.07 -14.12 1.81
CA SER A 247 -0.85 -13.79 0.41
C SER A 247 -0.63 -12.29 0.23
N ALA A 248 0.27 -11.96 -0.69
CA ALA A 248 0.50 -10.61 -1.18
C ALA A 248 0.35 -10.60 -2.71
N ALA A 249 -0.09 -9.50 -3.27
CA ALA A 249 -0.31 -9.41 -4.70
C ALA A 249 0.15 -8.07 -5.27
N VAL A 250 0.43 -8.07 -6.57
CA VAL A 250 0.78 -6.87 -7.33
C VAL A 250 0.19 -6.93 -8.72
N VAL A 251 -0.35 -5.82 -9.19
CA VAL A 251 -0.78 -5.66 -10.58
C VAL A 251 0.46 -5.36 -11.42
N LEU A 252 0.73 -6.21 -12.40
CA LEU A 252 1.90 -6.09 -13.27
C LEU A 252 1.64 -5.11 -14.43
N PRO A 253 2.69 -4.56 -15.06
CA PRO A 253 2.55 -3.55 -16.11
C PRO A 253 1.71 -3.98 -17.33
N ASP A 254 1.57 -5.27 -17.57
CA ASP A 254 0.75 -5.84 -18.65
C ASP A 254 -0.70 -6.15 -18.22
N GLY A 255 -1.11 -5.75 -17.02
CA GLY A 255 -2.44 -5.97 -16.49
C GLY A 255 -2.69 -7.36 -15.91
N THR A 256 -1.70 -8.23 -15.87
CA THR A 256 -1.80 -9.48 -15.11
C THR A 256 -1.55 -9.26 -13.64
N LEU A 257 -2.01 -10.19 -12.80
CA LEU A 257 -1.77 -10.18 -11.36
C LEU A 257 -0.71 -11.20 -11.00
N GLY A 258 0.32 -10.76 -10.27
CA GLY A 258 1.26 -11.64 -9.58
C GLY A 258 0.80 -11.83 -8.13
N VAL A 259 0.66 -13.07 -7.70
CA VAL A 259 0.28 -13.41 -6.32
C VAL A 259 1.35 -14.30 -5.71
N TYR A 260 1.85 -13.87 -4.56
CA TYR A 260 2.78 -14.61 -3.74
C TYR A 260 2.03 -15.11 -2.51
N TYR A 261 2.06 -16.42 -2.22
CA TYR A 261 1.29 -16.99 -1.13
C TYR A 261 2.02 -18.12 -0.42
N GLU A 262 1.63 -18.37 0.81
CA GLU A 262 2.09 -19.50 1.62
C GLU A 262 1.29 -20.76 1.31
N GLU A 263 1.96 -21.85 0.96
CA GLU A 263 1.37 -23.18 0.81
C GLU A 263 1.94 -24.10 1.88
N ASN A 264 1.11 -24.92 2.53
CA ASN A 264 1.58 -25.90 3.49
C ASN A 264 2.54 -26.91 2.83
N GLY A 265 3.75 -26.98 3.32
CA GLY A 265 4.77 -27.91 2.84
C GLY A 265 4.51 -29.34 3.30
N VAL A 266 4.94 -30.30 2.51
CA VAL A 266 4.83 -31.76 2.81
C VAL A 266 5.62 -32.15 4.08
N PHE A 267 6.62 -31.34 4.45
CA PHE A 267 7.53 -31.62 5.58
C PHE A 267 7.31 -30.70 6.79
N GLY A 268 6.16 -30.02 6.87
CA GLY A 268 5.88 -29.00 7.87
C GLY A 268 6.41 -27.62 7.47
N GLY A 269 5.77 -26.56 8.01
CA GLY A 269 6.02 -25.18 7.62
C GLY A 269 5.36 -24.81 6.28
N PHE A 270 5.65 -23.61 5.82
CA PHE A 270 5.09 -23.07 4.57
C PHE A 270 6.14 -23.08 3.46
N THR A 271 5.69 -23.41 2.25
CA THR A 271 6.44 -23.19 1.00
C THR A 271 5.87 -21.97 0.34
N MET A 272 6.73 -21.01 -0.01
CA MET A 272 6.29 -19.82 -0.74
C MET A 272 6.08 -20.15 -2.21
N ARG A 273 4.93 -19.73 -2.73
CA ARG A 273 4.55 -19.90 -4.13
C ARG A 273 4.30 -18.55 -4.79
N PHE A 274 4.71 -18.45 -6.04
CA PHE A 274 4.33 -17.34 -6.90
C PHE A 274 3.53 -17.87 -8.08
N VAL A 275 2.39 -17.22 -8.34
CA VAL A 275 1.57 -17.48 -9.52
C VAL A 275 1.28 -16.16 -10.23
N ARG A 276 1.05 -16.26 -11.54
CA ARG A 276 0.67 -15.13 -12.36
C ARG A 276 -0.53 -15.54 -13.22
N PHE A 277 -1.54 -14.66 -13.26
CA PHE A 277 -2.74 -14.92 -14.08
C PHE A 277 -3.38 -13.62 -14.58
N SER A 278 -4.23 -13.74 -15.59
CA SER A 278 -4.98 -12.64 -16.19
C SER A 278 -6.28 -12.35 -15.45
N LEU A 279 -6.84 -11.17 -15.66
CA LEU A 279 -8.18 -10.83 -15.22
C LEU A 279 -9.23 -11.74 -15.85
N ASP A 280 -9.03 -12.15 -17.11
CA ASP A 280 -9.84 -13.13 -17.82
C ASP A 280 -9.95 -14.46 -17.04
N TRP A 281 -8.81 -15.01 -16.60
CA TRP A 281 -8.80 -16.21 -15.77
C TRP A 281 -9.50 -15.99 -14.43
N ALA A 282 -9.22 -14.88 -13.74
CA ALA A 282 -9.76 -14.61 -12.41
C ALA A 282 -11.27 -14.37 -12.41
N SER A 283 -11.82 -13.91 -13.53
CA SER A 283 -13.24 -13.58 -13.71
C SER A 283 -14.04 -14.64 -14.49
N ASP A 284 -13.48 -15.82 -14.76
CA ASP A 284 -14.07 -16.85 -15.62
C ASP A 284 -14.51 -16.31 -16.99
N GLY A 285 -13.70 -15.47 -17.61
CA GLY A 285 -13.93 -14.89 -18.93
C GLY A 285 -14.82 -13.64 -18.95
N LYS A 286 -15.31 -13.18 -17.80
CA LYS A 286 -16.23 -12.02 -17.72
C LYS A 286 -15.54 -10.69 -18.06
N TYR A 287 -14.27 -10.53 -17.67
CA TYR A 287 -13.48 -9.32 -17.89
C TYR A 287 -12.16 -9.68 -18.56
N LYS A 288 -11.85 -9.01 -19.68
CA LYS A 288 -10.66 -9.32 -20.46
C LYS A 288 -10.08 -8.07 -21.11
N PHE A 289 -8.81 -7.79 -20.85
CA PHE A 289 -8.08 -6.79 -21.64
C PHE A 289 -7.79 -7.33 -23.04
N THR A 290 -8.00 -6.51 -24.07
CA THR A 290 -7.80 -6.80 -25.48
C THR A 290 -7.01 -5.68 -26.15
N GLU A 291 -6.67 -5.81 -27.42
CA GLU A 291 -6.04 -4.74 -28.18
C GLU A 291 -6.93 -3.49 -28.27
N ASP A 292 -8.24 -3.67 -28.38
CA ASP A 292 -9.23 -2.57 -28.42
C ASP A 292 -9.57 -2.02 -27.03
N ALA A 293 -9.29 -2.75 -25.96
CA ALA A 293 -9.53 -2.38 -24.57
C ALA A 293 -8.31 -2.77 -23.72
N PRO A 294 -7.16 -2.09 -23.90
CA PRO A 294 -5.92 -2.45 -23.23
C PRO A 294 -5.95 -2.07 -21.76
N PHE A 295 -5.03 -2.67 -21.00
CA PHE A 295 -4.81 -2.30 -19.61
C PHE A 295 -4.00 -1.00 -19.53
N TYR A 296 -4.44 -0.11 -18.63
CA TYR A 296 -3.70 1.09 -18.25
C TYR A 296 -3.41 1.08 -16.75
N PRO A 297 -2.13 1.16 -16.35
CA PRO A 297 -1.76 1.16 -14.93
C PRO A 297 -2.22 2.44 -14.24
N ILE A 298 -2.59 2.33 -12.96
CA ILE A 298 -2.94 3.47 -12.12
C ILE A 298 -1.72 4.39 -11.98
N LYS A 299 -1.94 5.68 -12.25
CA LYS A 299 -0.91 6.73 -12.21
C LYS A 299 -1.14 7.65 -11.00
N SER A 300 -0.10 8.26 -10.50
CA SER A 300 -0.21 9.39 -9.60
C SER A 300 -0.70 10.63 -10.38
N THR A 301 -1.56 11.43 -9.75
CA THR A 301 -1.92 12.76 -10.23
C THR A 301 -1.07 13.85 -9.56
N ALA A 302 -0.20 13.46 -8.61
CA ALA A 302 0.74 14.40 -8.05
C ALA A 302 1.71 14.83 -9.16
N THR A 303 1.58 16.04 -9.60
CA THR A 303 2.60 16.68 -10.40
C THR A 303 3.68 17.16 -9.44
N GLY A 304 4.87 16.57 -9.49
CA GLY A 304 6.01 16.97 -8.67
C GLY A 304 6.50 18.41 -8.92
N ILE A 305 5.78 19.12 -9.75
CA ILE A 305 5.90 20.56 -9.96
C ILE A 305 4.45 21.06 -10.15
N ASP A 306 3.99 21.97 -9.30
CA ASP A 306 2.88 22.83 -9.64
C ASP A 306 3.24 23.50 -10.97
N VAL A 307 2.57 23.07 -12.04
CA VAL A 307 2.62 23.83 -13.29
C VAL A 307 1.96 25.15 -12.95
N ILE A 308 2.77 26.15 -12.68
CA ILE A 308 2.30 27.53 -12.71
C ILE A 308 1.82 27.72 -14.15
N THR A 309 0.53 27.56 -14.37
CA THR A 309 -0.12 28.02 -15.60
C THR A 309 -0.11 29.55 -15.54
N SER A 310 1.05 30.14 -15.84
CA SER A 310 1.06 31.53 -16.26
C SER A 310 0.33 31.56 -17.59
N GLY A 311 -0.81 32.26 -17.62
CA GLY A 311 -1.54 32.52 -18.86
C GLY A 311 -0.61 33.10 -19.90
N SER A 312 -0.87 32.73 -21.16
CA SER A 312 -0.18 33.06 -22.40
C SER A 312 1.08 32.21 -22.67
N GLU A 313 0.94 31.36 -23.69
CA GLU A 313 2.04 30.71 -24.39
C GLU A 313 2.96 31.78 -25.03
N ALA A 314 3.97 32.21 -24.27
CA ALA A 314 5.16 32.73 -24.89
C ALA A 314 6.09 31.51 -24.98
N GLU A 315 6.45 31.07 -26.20
CA GLU A 315 7.48 30.06 -26.41
C GLU A 315 8.77 30.52 -25.71
N SER A 316 9.02 29.99 -24.51
CA SER A 316 10.27 30.23 -23.80
C SER A 316 11.35 29.45 -24.51
N THR A 317 12.31 30.14 -25.11
CA THR A 317 13.51 29.52 -25.70
C THR A 317 14.52 29.09 -24.64
N GLU A 318 14.15 29.17 -23.37
CA GLU A 318 15.04 28.83 -22.26
C GLU A 318 15.29 27.34 -22.17
N MET A 319 16.55 26.97 -22.02
CA MET A 319 17.00 25.60 -21.89
C MET A 319 17.68 25.38 -20.55
N TYR A 320 17.48 24.20 -19.96
CA TYR A 320 18.03 23.82 -18.68
C TYR A 320 18.72 22.45 -18.79
N ASP A 321 19.77 22.25 -18.01
CA ASP A 321 20.35 20.92 -17.81
C ASP A 321 19.46 20.09 -16.86
N LEU A 322 19.81 18.81 -16.68
CA LEU A 322 19.06 17.90 -15.81
C LEU A 322 19.16 18.26 -14.31
N GLN A 323 20.06 19.16 -13.93
CA GLN A 323 20.19 19.72 -12.58
C GLN A 323 19.36 21.00 -12.41
N GLY A 324 18.58 21.41 -13.43
CA GLY A 324 17.75 22.61 -13.39
C GLY A 324 18.53 23.93 -13.59
N ARG A 325 19.80 23.89 -14.00
CA ARG A 325 20.58 25.09 -14.29
C ARG A 325 20.28 25.57 -15.70
N ARG A 326 19.98 26.85 -15.83
CA ARG A 326 19.76 27.47 -17.13
C ARG A 326 21.05 27.47 -17.95
N ILE A 327 20.94 27.04 -19.19
CA ILE A 327 22.03 27.02 -20.14
C ILE A 327 21.69 27.80 -21.40
N THR A 328 22.66 28.47 -21.98
CA THR A 328 22.46 29.25 -23.21
C THR A 328 22.64 28.39 -24.46
N SER A 329 23.43 27.32 -24.37
CA SER A 329 23.60 26.30 -25.41
C SER A 329 24.07 24.98 -24.78
N PRO A 330 23.69 23.82 -25.37
CA PRO A 330 24.18 22.53 -24.92
C PRO A 330 25.70 22.44 -25.10
N ALA A 331 26.40 21.98 -24.08
CA ALA A 331 27.86 21.79 -24.13
C ALA A 331 28.25 20.46 -24.82
N SER A 332 27.34 19.48 -24.85
CA SER A 332 27.55 18.15 -25.47
C SER A 332 26.23 17.56 -25.92
N SER A 333 26.27 16.49 -26.72
CA SER A 333 25.09 15.68 -26.99
C SER A 333 24.53 15.13 -25.67
N GLY A 334 23.20 15.21 -25.48
CA GLY A 334 22.57 14.79 -24.23
C GLY A 334 21.11 15.20 -24.10
N ILE A 335 20.54 14.89 -22.93
CA ILE A 335 19.16 15.24 -22.58
C ILE A 335 19.17 16.58 -21.84
N TYR A 336 18.28 17.48 -22.28
CA TYR A 336 18.05 18.81 -21.72
C TYR A 336 16.58 19.02 -21.48
N ILE A 337 16.21 20.08 -20.77
CA ILE A 337 14.83 20.51 -20.58
C ILE A 337 14.61 21.80 -21.35
N GLN A 338 13.67 21.80 -22.29
CA GLN A 338 13.24 22.97 -23.06
C GLN A 338 11.71 23.03 -23.07
N ASN A 339 11.15 24.16 -22.72
CA ASN A 339 9.69 24.35 -22.59
C ASN A 339 9.04 23.31 -21.68
N GLY A 340 9.69 22.95 -20.56
CA GLY A 340 9.20 21.95 -19.62
C GLY A 340 9.25 20.51 -20.13
N LYS A 341 9.79 20.24 -21.32
CA LYS A 341 9.89 18.90 -21.92
C LYS A 341 11.36 18.47 -22.02
N LYS A 342 11.59 17.17 -21.85
CA LYS A 342 12.91 16.56 -22.12
C LYS A 342 13.12 16.53 -23.63
N VAL A 343 14.24 17.11 -24.08
CA VAL A 343 14.69 17.08 -25.48
C VAL A 343 16.08 16.45 -25.53
N PHE A 344 16.33 15.59 -26.52
CA PHE A 344 17.67 15.11 -26.81
C PHE A 344 18.29 15.99 -27.89
N ILE A 345 19.48 16.51 -27.63
CA ILE A 345 20.22 17.32 -28.58
C ILE A 345 21.48 16.56 -28.96
N GLU A 346 21.63 16.31 -30.23
CA GLU A 346 22.84 15.75 -30.83
C GLU A 346 23.75 16.89 -31.31
N ARG A 347 25.05 16.80 -31.04
CA ARG A 347 26.05 17.79 -31.42
C ARG A 347 27.21 17.15 -32.13
#